data_847e31d5a201ac22247d219b25193a1d
#
_entry.id   847e31d5a201ac22247d219b25193a1d
#
_cell.length_a   1.000
_cell.length_b   1.000
_cell.length_c   1.000
_cell.angle_alpha   90.00
_cell.angle_beta   90.00
_cell.angle_gamma   90.00
#
_symmetry.space_group_name_H-M   'P 1'
#
loop_
_entity.id
_entity.type
_entity.pdbx_description
1 polymer ?
#
loop_
_entity_poly.entity_id
_entity_poly.type
_entity_poly.pdbx_seq_one_letter_code
_entity_poly.pdbx_strand_id
1 'polypeptide(L)'
;MSFSYIDNPGIMKNTGYNRYMGRVNLYSDITDWLRVGTRTSGNVTDQEVSVTSYNGSSHINSMNTEKMVPCIYPYYDGKYGAPEGPEEDPQSHNGLWDNVLNGFDKYSQLYTEWYAQVKFLKYFTYNFDFYYQDLRRERKVSDASIGKFSFSKGAYSTGADDPSTLYTRMYYTRTNRTKLNHLLNYNQSFGIHDVSAMVGYEEETYDYRETNVSKLGLTDAAVNDLDAATTPYSTAGYGTEYAARSVFGRANYAYKSRYLLEFNLRYDGSSRFSPDYRWGAFPSFSAGWRMNEELWLKPVQWLTNLKLRASWGKLGNNAIGNYDWQSVYSAANYSTGQALTSGI
;
A
#
# COMPACT_ATOMS: atom_id res chain seq x y z
N MET A 1 4.90 15.15 20.06
CA MET A 1 4.26 15.78 18.89
C MET A 1 5.36 16.19 17.92
N SER A 2 5.19 15.95 16.65
CA SER A 2 6.10 16.40 15.58
C SER A 2 5.29 16.85 14.37
N PHE A 3 5.84 17.82 13.66
CA PHE A 3 5.34 18.28 12.37
C PHE A 3 6.52 18.33 11.40
N SER A 4 6.30 18.00 10.15
CA SER A 4 7.33 18.01 9.11
C SER A 4 6.70 18.46 7.78
N TYR A 5 7.45 19.27 7.06
CA TYR A 5 7.16 19.66 5.68
C TYR A 5 8.32 19.24 4.79
N ILE A 6 8.00 18.69 3.66
CA ILE A 6 8.95 18.32 2.61
C ILE A 6 8.50 18.98 1.33
N ASP A 7 9.42 19.69 0.71
CA ASP A 7 9.31 20.20 -0.65
C ASP A 7 10.43 19.57 -1.49
N ASN A 8 10.05 18.78 -2.47
CA ASN A 8 10.99 18.12 -3.37
C ASN A 8 10.63 18.46 -4.82
N PRO A 9 11.32 19.41 -5.43
CA PRO A 9 11.02 19.85 -6.79
C PRO A 9 11.32 18.78 -7.86
N GLY A 10 11.96 17.67 -7.49
CA GLY A 10 12.40 16.65 -8.42
C GLY A 10 13.58 17.11 -9.28
N ILE A 11 14.26 16.16 -9.94
CA ILE A 11 15.35 16.45 -10.89
C ILE A 11 14.79 16.80 -12.27
N MET A 12 13.72 16.12 -12.66
CA MET A 12 13.03 16.37 -13.93
C MET A 12 11.91 17.40 -13.71
N LYS A 13 11.65 18.20 -14.73
CA LYS A 13 10.57 19.19 -14.71
C LYS A 13 9.22 18.49 -14.47
N ASN A 14 8.36 19.09 -13.65
CA ASN A 14 7.02 18.60 -13.32
C ASN A 14 7.02 17.19 -12.65
N THR A 15 7.98 16.95 -11.78
CA THR A 15 8.09 15.70 -11.00
C THR A 15 8.21 15.96 -9.51
N GLY A 16 7.90 17.15 -9.09
CA GLY A 16 7.96 17.58 -7.70
C GLY A 16 6.82 17.01 -6.87
N TYR A 17 7.01 17.01 -5.55
CA TYR A 17 5.94 16.80 -4.61
C TYR A 17 6.14 17.62 -3.34
N ASN A 18 5.03 18.00 -2.75
CA ASN A 18 4.95 18.62 -1.44
C ASN A 18 4.26 17.69 -0.46
N ARG A 19 4.81 17.57 0.75
CA ARG A 19 4.23 16.72 1.79
C ARG A 19 4.23 17.42 3.13
N TYR A 20 3.06 17.45 3.76
CA TYR A 20 2.86 17.87 5.13
C TYR A 20 2.60 16.63 5.99
N MET A 21 3.31 16.48 7.08
CA MET A 21 3.16 15.35 8.01
C MET A 21 3.02 15.84 9.43
N GLY A 22 2.08 15.24 10.16
CA GLY A 22 1.89 15.46 11.58
C GLY A 22 1.87 14.15 12.35
N ARG A 23 2.45 14.14 13.54
CA ARG A 23 2.39 13.00 14.47
C ARG A 23 2.17 13.48 15.90
N VAL A 24 1.23 12.83 16.56
CA VAL A 24 0.91 13.07 17.97
C VAL A 24 0.87 11.72 18.68
N ASN A 25 1.70 11.57 19.71
CA ASN A 25 1.66 10.46 20.64
C ASN A 25 1.41 11.03 22.03
N LEU A 26 0.29 10.67 22.60
CA LEU A 26 -0.13 11.11 23.93
C LEU A 26 -0.49 9.91 24.77
N TYR A 27 -0.17 9.97 26.04
CA TYR A 27 -0.69 9.02 27.01
C TYR A 27 -0.90 9.72 28.35
N SER A 28 -1.77 9.15 29.17
CA SER A 28 -2.00 9.57 30.52
C SER A 28 -2.13 8.37 31.43
N ASP A 29 -1.44 8.39 32.54
CA ASP A 29 -1.66 7.49 33.65
C ASP A 29 -2.82 8.07 34.49
N ILE A 30 -4.03 7.55 34.24
CA ILE A 30 -5.24 8.00 34.96
C ILE A 30 -5.18 7.56 36.41
N THR A 31 -4.65 6.36 36.62
CA THR A 31 -4.38 5.77 37.93
C THR A 31 -3.11 4.91 37.83
N ASP A 32 -2.61 4.37 38.93
CA ASP A 32 -1.46 3.44 38.94
C ASP A 32 -1.72 2.14 38.16
N TRP A 33 -2.97 1.80 37.95
CA TRP A 33 -3.41 0.61 37.26
C TRP A 33 -4.00 0.87 35.86
N LEU A 34 -4.32 2.12 35.48
CA LEU A 34 -4.94 2.48 34.20
C LEU A 34 -4.12 3.51 33.45
N ARG A 35 -3.59 3.14 32.31
CA ARG A 35 -3.03 4.01 31.30
C ARG A 35 -3.89 4.03 30.05
N VAL A 36 -4.14 5.21 29.50
CA VAL A 36 -4.79 5.38 28.19
C VAL A 36 -3.93 6.27 27.30
N GLY A 37 -4.03 6.07 26.01
CA GLY A 37 -3.26 6.89 25.08
C GLY A 37 -3.72 6.79 23.64
N THR A 38 -3.12 7.65 22.83
CA THR A 38 -3.30 7.63 21.38
C THR A 38 -1.97 7.84 20.66
N ARG A 39 -1.84 7.20 19.52
CA ARG A 39 -0.77 7.41 18.55
C ARG A 39 -1.42 7.76 17.22
N THR A 40 -1.39 9.02 16.87
CA THR A 40 -2.03 9.50 15.64
C THR A 40 -0.97 10.14 14.75
N SER A 41 -0.99 9.77 13.47
CA SER A 41 -0.17 10.40 12.44
C SER A 41 -0.96 10.55 11.16
N GLY A 42 -0.71 11.64 10.45
CA GLY A 42 -1.32 11.88 9.16
C GLY A 42 -0.37 12.62 8.24
N ASN A 43 -0.61 12.46 6.96
CA ASN A 43 0.07 13.24 5.95
C ASN A 43 -0.88 13.59 4.80
N VAL A 44 -0.57 14.72 4.16
CA VAL A 44 -1.14 15.12 2.88
C VAL A 44 0.02 15.34 1.94
N THR A 45 -0.05 14.72 0.77
CA THR A 45 0.95 14.85 -0.28
C THR A 45 0.25 15.34 -1.54
N ASP A 46 0.82 16.35 -2.18
CA ASP A 46 0.43 16.82 -3.49
C ASP A 46 1.62 16.62 -4.43
N GLN A 47 1.42 15.80 -5.45
CA GLN A 47 2.44 15.44 -6.42
C GLN A 47 2.05 15.94 -7.81
N GLU A 48 2.97 16.57 -8.49
CA GLU A 48 2.85 16.88 -9.89
C GLU A 48 2.82 15.61 -10.73
N VAL A 49 2.00 15.57 -11.75
CA VAL A 49 1.87 14.42 -12.65
C VAL A 49 2.05 14.87 -14.09
N SER A 50 3.03 14.30 -14.77
CA SER A 50 3.26 14.52 -16.19
C SER A 50 2.37 13.62 -17.08
N VAL A 51 2.23 13.97 -18.35
CA VAL A 51 1.29 13.37 -19.32
C VAL A 51 1.53 11.88 -19.63
N THR A 52 2.70 11.36 -19.42
CA THR A 52 3.09 9.98 -19.85
C THR A 52 2.40 8.82 -19.21
N SER A 53 1.32 9.04 -18.60
CA SER A 53 0.56 8.00 -17.97
C SER A 53 -0.51 7.39 -18.87
N TYR A 54 -0.16 7.08 -20.11
CA TYR A 54 -1.08 6.46 -21.08
C TYR A 54 -1.74 5.16 -20.57
N ASN A 55 -1.14 4.45 -19.61
CA ASN A 55 -1.67 3.20 -19.04
C ASN A 55 -1.91 3.26 -17.52
N GLY A 56 -2.19 4.42 -16.93
CA GLY A 56 -2.46 4.51 -15.51
C GLY A 56 -1.23 4.41 -14.60
N SER A 57 -0.05 4.24 -15.15
CA SER A 57 1.21 4.26 -14.41
C SER A 57 1.71 5.69 -14.28
N SER A 58 1.93 6.13 -13.05
CA SER A 58 2.51 7.44 -12.73
C SER A 58 4.04 7.47 -12.95
N HIS A 59 4.56 6.56 -13.73
CA HIS A 59 5.98 6.52 -13.98
C HIS A 59 6.29 7.43 -15.13
N ILE A 60 7.04 8.48 -14.86
CA ILE A 60 7.84 9.14 -15.87
C ILE A 60 8.64 8.03 -16.53
N ASN A 61 8.46 7.89 -17.80
CA ASN A 61 9.26 6.92 -18.51
C ASN A 61 10.65 7.52 -18.71
N SER A 62 11.46 7.49 -17.63
CA SER A 62 12.86 7.92 -17.66
C SER A 62 13.62 7.25 -18.81
N MET A 63 13.21 6.02 -19.15
CA MET A 63 13.79 5.29 -20.28
C MET A 63 13.55 5.98 -21.62
N ASN A 64 12.47 6.72 -21.83
CA ASN A 64 12.25 7.45 -23.07
C ASN A 64 13.16 8.68 -23.18
N THR A 65 13.40 9.36 -22.05
CA THR A 65 14.34 10.50 -22.03
C THR A 65 15.79 10.02 -22.22
N GLU A 66 16.16 8.88 -21.65
CA GLU A 66 17.50 8.29 -21.78
C GLU A 66 17.76 7.70 -23.17
N LYS A 67 16.70 7.26 -23.87
CA LYS A 67 16.77 6.66 -25.20
C LYS A 67 16.57 7.65 -26.34
N MET A 68 16.42 8.94 -26.04
CA MET A 68 16.27 9.96 -27.07
C MET A 68 17.51 9.97 -27.99
N VAL A 69 17.27 9.78 -29.29
CA VAL A 69 18.35 9.79 -30.25
C VAL A 69 18.95 11.21 -30.36
N PRO A 70 20.26 11.36 -30.36
CA PRO A 70 20.90 12.69 -30.34
C PRO A 70 20.64 13.55 -31.56
N CYS A 71 20.11 13.00 -32.65
CA CYS A 71 19.74 13.73 -33.85
C CYS A 71 18.34 14.37 -33.83
N ILE A 72 17.54 14.09 -32.78
CA ILE A 72 16.23 14.73 -32.61
C ILE A 72 16.46 16.09 -31.95
N TYR A 73 16.05 17.15 -32.63
CA TYR A 73 16.01 18.46 -31.98
C TYR A 73 14.93 18.49 -30.90
N PRO A 74 15.31 18.81 -29.65
CA PRO A 74 14.33 18.83 -28.56
C PRO A 74 13.25 19.90 -28.76
N TYR A 75 13.64 21.06 -29.35
CA TYR A 75 12.75 22.20 -29.61
C TYR A 75 13.12 22.89 -30.95
N TYR A 76 12.09 23.33 -31.62
CA TYR A 76 12.21 24.22 -32.77
C TYR A 76 11.08 25.25 -32.74
N ASP A 77 11.43 26.54 -32.83
CA ASP A 77 10.48 27.65 -32.79
C ASP A 77 9.46 27.54 -31.61
N GLY A 78 9.98 27.22 -30.42
CA GLY A 78 9.17 27.07 -29.22
C GLY A 78 8.31 25.79 -29.13
N LYS A 79 8.41 24.89 -30.11
CA LYS A 79 7.66 23.64 -30.17
C LYS A 79 8.60 22.44 -30.07
N TYR A 80 8.07 21.31 -29.62
CA TYR A 80 8.84 20.08 -29.50
C TYR A 80 9.14 19.46 -30.86
N GLY A 81 10.33 18.92 -31.05
CA GLY A 81 10.68 18.15 -32.23
C GLY A 81 9.89 16.84 -32.28
N ALA A 82 9.37 16.48 -33.44
CA ALA A 82 8.64 15.24 -33.66
C ALA A 82 9.33 14.40 -34.75
N PRO A 83 9.76 13.17 -34.48
CA PRO A 83 10.23 12.19 -35.44
C PRO A 83 9.02 11.56 -36.16
N GLU A 84 8.67 12.04 -37.33
CA GLU A 84 7.48 11.57 -38.05
C GLU A 84 7.75 11.17 -39.52
N GLY A 85 8.99 11.10 -39.94
CA GLY A 85 9.35 10.76 -41.31
C GLY A 85 9.85 9.31 -41.46
N PRO A 86 9.79 8.74 -42.67
CA PRO A 86 10.36 7.43 -42.94
C PRO A 86 11.89 7.38 -42.80
N GLU A 87 12.55 8.53 -42.82
CA GLU A 87 13.99 8.68 -42.62
C GLU A 87 14.35 8.94 -41.15
N GLU A 88 13.37 9.21 -40.31
CA GLU A 88 13.46 9.32 -38.85
C GLU A 88 13.05 8.00 -38.23
N ASP A 89 13.76 7.54 -37.23
CA ASP A 89 13.37 6.31 -36.53
C ASP A 89 11.96 6.47 -35.92
N PRO A 90 10.93 5.76 -36.43
CA PRO A 90 9.56 5.92 -35.98
C PRO A 90 9.38 5.43 -34.53
N GLN A 91 10.36 4.74 -33.96
CA GLN A 91 10.38 4.34 -32.54
C GLN A 91 11.04 5.39 -31.65
N SER A 92 11.66 6.40 -32.27
CA SER A 92 12.25 7.50 -31.50
C SER A 92 11.18 8.41 -30.95
N HIS A 93 11.29 8.72 -29.69
CA HIS A 93 10.37 9.58 -28.97
C HIS A 93 11.12 10.76 -28.36
N ASN A 94 10.57 11.94 -28.48
CA ASN A 94 11.10 13.08 -27.76
C ASN A 94 10.64 12.99 -26.30
N GLY A 95 11.50 12.46 -25.44
CA GLY A 95 11.19 12.24 -24.02
C GLY A 95 10.81 13.49 -23.23
N LEU A 96 11.01 14.68 -23.79
CA LEU A 96 10.59 15.93 -23.15
C LEU A 96 9.06 16.11 -23.16
N TRP A 97 8.34 15.44 -24.06
CA TRP A 97 6.87 15.41 -24.03
C TRP A 97 6.34 14.80 -22.73
N ASP A 98 7.08 13.84 -22.23
CA ASP A 98 6.69 13.07 -21.04
C ASP A 98 6.67 13.93 -19.78
N ASN A 99 7.31 15.09 -19.81
CA ASN A 99 7.43 15.99 -18.68
C ASN A 99 6.46 17.19 -18.73
N VAL A 100 5.49 17.16 -19.64
CA VAL A 100 4.47 18.21 -19.68
C VAL A 100 3.51 17.99 -18.51
N LEU A 101 3.42 18.97 -17.61
CA LEU A 101 2.50 18.93 -16.47
C LEU A 101 1.06 19.02 -16.97
N ASN A 102 0.26 18.02 -16.65
CA ASN A 102 -1.17 18.09 -16.90
C ASN A 102 -2.00 17.26 -15.94
N GLY A 103 -1.75 17.38 -14.66
CA GLY A 103 -2.50 16.71 -13.64
C GLY A 103 -1.90 16.85 -12.25
N PHE A 104 -2.52 16.17 -11.32
CA PHE A 104 -2.07 16.07 -9.95
C PHE A 104 -2.36 14.68 -9.38
N ASP A 105 -1.63 14.32 -8.33
CA ASP A 105 -1.85 13.09 -7.56
C ASP A 105 -1.80 13.44 -6.08
N LYS A 106 -2.96 13.54 -5.45
CA LYS A 106 -3.11 13.93 -4.05
C LYS A 106 -3.36 12.71 -3.18
N TYR A 107 -2.58 12.58 -2.14
CA TYR A 107 -2.71 11.55 -1.14
C TYR A 107 -3.05 12.17 0.21
N SER A 108 -4.04 11.64 0.87
CA SER A 108 -4.35 11.93 2.27
C SER A 108 -4.35 10.63 3.05
N GLN A 109 -3.57 10.59 4.13
CA GLN A 109 -3.40 9.40 4.96
C GLN A 109 -3.60 9.77 6.42
N LEU A 110 -4.44 9.03 7.10
CA LEU A 110 -4.65 9.10 8.54
C LEU A 110 -4.44 7.73 9.14
N TYR A 111 -3.59 7.67 10.14
CA TYR A 111 -3.36 6.51 11.00
C TYR A 111 -3.61 6.94 12.43
N THR A 112 -4.48 6.27 13.12
CA THR A 112 -4.75 6.53 14.52
C THR A 112 -4.92 5.23 15.29
N GLU A 113 -4.34 5.18 16.46
CA GLU A 113 -4.42 4.09 17.40
C GLU A 113 -4.82 4.66 18.75
N TRP A 114 -5.86 4.11 19.35
CA TRP A 114 -6.22 4.36 20.74
C TRP A 114 -5.96 3.10 21.52
N TYR A 115 -5.32 3.23 22.67
CA TYR A 115 -5.00 2.10 23.50
C TYR A 115 -5.31 2.36 24.96
N ALA A 116 -5.61 1.28 25.66
CA ALA A 116 -5.75 1.24 27.10
C ALA A 116 -4.94 0.08 27.66
N GLN A 117 -4.23 0.32 28.73
CA GLN A 117 -3.53 -0.69 29.50
C GLN A 117 -4.07 -0.70 30.94
N VAL A 118 -4.51 -1.88 31.38
CA VAL A 118 -5.05 -2.11 32.72
C VAL A 118 -4.17 -3.13 33.43
N LYS A 119 -3.60 -2.77 34.57
CA LYS A 119 -2.84 -3.65 35.46
C LYS A 119 -3.72 -4.08 36.64
N PHE A 120 -3.82 -5.36 36.91
CA PHE A 120 -4.63 -5.87 38.00
C PHE A 120 -4.06 -7.16 38.58
N LEU A 121 -4.48 -7.49 39.80
CA LEU A 121 -4.01 -8.66 40.53
C LEU A 121 -2.48 -8.85 40.53
N LYS A 122 -1.73 -7.75 40.53
CA LYS A 122 -0.26 -7.68 40.56
C LYS A 122 0.49 -8.31 39.36
N TYR A 123 -0.03 -9.39 38.79
CA TYR A 123 0.62 -10.22 37.78
C TYR A 123 -0.01 -10.12 36.37
N PHE A 124 -1.17 -9.49 36.28
CA PHE A 124 -1.92 -9.40 35.05
C PHE A 124 -1.84 -8.00 34.43
N THR A 125 -1.68 -7.96 33.12
CA THR A 125 -1.78 -6.74 32.33
C THR A 125 -2.68 -7.00 31.13
N TYR A 126 -3.78 -6.29 31.07
CA TYR A 126 -4.66 -6.29 29.90
C TYR A 126 -4.35 -5.07 29.04
N ASN A 127 -4.17 -5.30 27.73
CA ASN A 127 -4.01 -4.25 26.75
C ASN A 127 -5.15 -4.35 25.74
N PHE A 128 -5.68 -3.20 25.42
CA PHE A 128 -6.66 -2.99 24.39
C PHE A 128 -6.10 -1.98 23.40
N ASP A 129 -6.13 -2.31 22.10
CA ASP A 129 -5.71 -1.40 21.04
C ASP A 129 -6.78 -1.39 19.94
N PHE A 130 -7.20 -0.19 19.56
CA PHE A 130 -8.04 0.06 18.41
C PHE A 130 -7.25 0.88 17.40
N TYR A 131 -7.03 0.32 16.23
CA TYR A 131 -6.33 0.95 15.12
C TYR A 131 -7.29 1.28 14.00
N TYR A 132 -7.20 2.49 13.47
CA TYR A 132 -7.93 2.96 12.31
C TYR A 132 -6.99 3.60 11.29
N GLN A 133 -7.18 3.25 10.03
CA GLN A 133 -6.46 3.78 8.89
C GLN A 133 -7.46 4.25 7.83
N ASP A 134 -7.30 5.47 7.32
CA ASP A 134 -8.02 6.02 6.18
C ASP A 134 -6.98 6.54 5.17
N LEU A 135 -6.92 5.93 4.00
CA LEU A 135 -6.09 6.35 2.88
C LEU A 135 -7.00 6.80 1.75
N ARG A 136 -6.76 8.00 1.24
CA ARG A 136 -7.50 8.55 0.10
C ARG A 136 -6.52 9.02 -0.94
N ARG A 137 -6.85 8.77 -2.19
CA ARG A 137 -6.12 9.27 -3.33
C ARG A 137 -7.09 9.90 -4.30
N GLU A 138 -6.75 11.07 -4.76
CA GLU A 138 -7.39 11.76 -5.86
C GLU A 138 -6.34 12.04 -6.91
N ARG A 139 -6.51 11.48 -8.09
CA ARG A 139 -5.59 11.66 -9.20
C ARG A 139 -6.32 12.17 -10.41
N LYS A 140 -5.80 13.23 -11.00
CA LYS A 140 -6.23 13.77 -12.29
C LYS A 140 -5.09 13.63 -13.28
N VAL A 141 -5.41 13.17 -14.48
CA VAL A 141 -4.48 13.15 -15.60
C VAL A 141 -5.25 13.60 -16.84
N SER A 142 -4.72 14.57 -17.54
CA SER A 142 -5.33 15.07 -18.77
C SER A 142 -4.27 15.18 -19.85
N ASP A 143 -4.68 15.08 -21.11
CA ASP A 143 -3.80 15.41 -22.23
C ASP A 143 -3.48 16.90 -22.24
N ALA A 144 -2.29 17.19 -22.72
CA ALA A 144 -1.87 18.55 -23.04
C ALA A 144 -1.81 18.71 -24.55
N SER A 145 -2.23 19.87 -25.02
CA SER A 145 -1.92 20.27 -26.38
C SER A 145 -0.43 20.57 -26.46
N ILE A 146 0.33 19.67 -27.10
CA ILE A 146 1.77 19.79 -27.27
C ILE A 146 2.07 20.17 -28.69
N GLY A 147 2.47 21.42 -28.90
CA GLY A 147 2.94 21.87 -30.23
C GLY A 147 4.19 21.10 -30.65
N LYS A 148 4.11 20.36 -31.75
CA LYS A 148 5.18 19.57 -32.33
C LYS A 148 5.59 20.07 -33.68
N PHE A 149 6.86 19.96 -34.03
CA PHE A 149 7.39 20.31 -35.36
C PHE A 149 8.05 19.07 -35.98
N SER A 150 7.54 18.64 -37.14
CA SER A 150 8.14 17.58 -37.94
C SER A 150 9.17 18.15 -38.90
N PHE A 151 10.41 17.75 -38.74
CA PHE A 151 11.52 18.22 -39.61
C PHE A 151 11.42 17.58 -40.98
N SER A 152 10.98 16.33 -41.10
CA SER A 152 10.81 15.64 -42.38
C SER A 152 9.73 16.27 -43.25
N LYS A 153 8.67 16.78 -42.63
CA LYS A 153 7.57 17.46 -43.32
C LYS A 153 7.78 18.97 -43.42
N GLY A 154 8.74 19.53 -42.69
CA GLY A 154 8.94 20.98 -42.60
C GLY A 154 7.70 21.73 -42.07
N ALA A 155 6.86 21.07 -41.28
CA ALA A 155 5.58 21.58 -40.82
C ALA A 155 5.28 21.20 -39.39
N TYR A 156 4.35 21.92 -38.78
CA TYR A 156 3.81 21.55 -37.49
C TYR A 156 2.92 20.31 -37.62
N SER A 157 3.12 19.38 -36.71
CA SER A 157 2.26 18.19 -36.57
C SER A 157 0.95 18.56 -35.88
N THR A 158 -0.16 18.21 -36.51
CA THR A 158 -1.51 18.45 -35.98
C THR A 158 -2.09 17.25 -35.23
N GLY A 159 -1.39 16.10 -35.23
CA GLY A 159 -1.94 14.85 -34.72
C GLY A 159 -2.22 14.84 -33.21
N ALA A 160 -1.54 15.69 -32.43
CA ALA A 160 -1.78 15.78 -30.99
C ALA A 160 -2.67 16.98 -30.60
N ASP A 161 -3.03 17.79 -31.57
CA ASP A 161 -3.81 19.01 -31.37
C ASP A 161 -5.30 18.84 -31.77
N ASP A 162 -5.72 17.63 -32.15
CA ASP A 162 -7.14 17.35 -32.40
C ASP A 162 -7.90 17.27 -31.06
N PRO A 163 -8.76 18.28 -30.77
CA PRO A 163 -9.49 18.31 -29.50
C PRO A 163 -10.34 17.05 -29.27
N SER A 164 -10.76 16.37 -30.34
CA SER A 164 -11.57 15.16 -30.21
C SER A 164 -10.83 13.99 -29.59
N THR A 165 -9.51 13.99 -29.65
CA THR A 165 -8.64 12.93 -29.09
C THR A 165 -8.12 13.25 -27.71
N LEU A 166 -8.20 14.52 -27.28
CA LEU A 166 -7.72 14.93 -25.97
C LEU A 166 -8.61 14.34 -24.86
N TYR A 167 -8.00 13.73 -23.87
CA TYR A 167 -8.73 13.12 -22.77
C TYR A 167 -8.49 13.82 -21.43
N THR A 168 -9.43 13.65 -20.53
CA THR A 168 -9.25 13.89 -19.11
C THR A 168 -9.77 12.71 -18.30
N ARG A 169 -9.05 12.38 -17.23
CA ARG A 169 -9.33 11.21 -16.40
C ARG A 169 -9.15 11.52 -14.93
N MET A 170 -10.12 11.09 -14.13
CA MET A 170 -10.10 11.19 -12.68
C MET A 170 -10.12 9.81 -12.05
N TYR A 171 -9.28 9.61 -11.05
CA TYR A 171 -9.23 8.41 -10.23
C TYR A 171 -9.45 8.80 -8.77
N TYR A 172 -10.36 8.11 -8.13
CA TYR A 172 -10.61 8.22 -6.71
C TYR A 172 -10.42 6.85 -6.07
N THR A 173 -9.54 6.75 -5.10
CA THR A 173 -9.41 5.52 -4.31
C THR A 173 -9.53 5.84 -2.83
N ARG A 174 -10.17 4.93 -2.11
CA ARG A 174 -10.26 4.97 -0.66
C ARG A 174 -9.96 3.59 -0.09
N THR A 175 -9.10 3.55 0.91
CA THR A 175 -8.81 2.35 1.69
C THR A 175 -9.10 2.63 3.15
N ASN A 176 -9.97 1.85 3.75
CA ASN A 176 -10.19 1.83 5.19
C ASN A 176 -9.70 0.52 5.78
N ARG A 177 -9.01 0.60 6.90
CA ARG A 177 -8.64 -0.56 7.70
C ARG A 177 -8.94 -0.27 9.16
N THR A 178 -9.61 -1.20 9.82
CA THR A 178 -9.76 -1.19 11.27
C THR A 178 -9.14 -2.45 11.83
N LYS A 179 -8.51 -2.32 13.00
CA LYS A 179 -7.96 -3.46 13.72
C LYS A 179 -8.24 -3.28 15.21
N LEU A 180 -8.71 -4.35 15.82
CA LEU A 180 -9.04 -4.42 17.24
C LEU A 180 -8.19 -5.51 17.87
N ASN A 181 -7.46 -5.19 18.93
CA ASN A 181 -6.65 -6.15 19.67
C ASN A 181 -7.04 -6.16 21.15
N HIS A 182 -7.14 -7.33 21.70
CA HIS A 182 -7.28 -7.60 23.12
C HIS A 182 -6.19 -8.57 23.56
N LEU A 183 -5.35 -8.16 24.51
CA LEU A 183 -4.23 -8.96 24.99
C LEU A 183 -4.26 -9.03 26.50
N LEU A 184 -4.34 -10.24 27.04
CA LEU A 184 -4.19 -10.49 28.47
C LEU A 184 -2.84 -11.18 28.71
N ASN A 185 -1.99 -10.53 29.47
CA ASN A 185 -0.66 -11.03 29.83
C ASN A 185 -0.62 -11.38 31.32
N TYR A 186 0.03 -12.48 31.62
CA TYR A 186 0.38 -12.93 32.95
C TYR A 186 1.88 -13.13 33.04
N ASN A 187 2.53 -12.59 34.08
CA ASN A 187 3.97 -12.74 34.31
C ASN A 187 4.22 -12.92 35.81
N GLN A 188 4.87 -14.00 36.17
CA GLN A 188 5.24 -14.27 37.57
C GLN A 188 6.49 -15.14 37.65
N SER A 189 7.35 -14.83 38.65
CA SER A 189 8.49 -15.65 39.03
C SER A 189 8.23 -16.33 40.36
N PHE A 190 8.44 -17.63 40.42
CA PHE A 190 8.29 -18.46 41.63
C PHE A 190 9.67 -19.04 41.99
N GLY A 191 10.52 -18.26 42.62
CA GLY A 191 11.89 -18.63 42.94
C GLY A 191 12.74 -18.91 41.68
N ILE A 192 12.96 -20.17 41.38
CA ILE A 192 13.75 -20.59 40.19
C ILE A 192 12.91 -20.85 38.94
N HIS A 193 11.62 -20.59 38.99
CA HIS A 193 10.66 -20.80 37.91
C HIS A 193 10.10 -19.45 37.44
N ASP A 194 10.28 -19.13 36.18
CA ASP A 194 9.65 -17.99 35.57
C ASP A 194 8.57 -18.47 34.60
N VAL A 195 7.37 -17.92 34.76
CA VAL A 195 6.21 -18.24 33.93
C VAL A 195 5.68 -16.96 33.31
N SER A 196 5.50 -16.95 32.00
CA SER A 196 4.71 -15.91 31.34
C SER A 196 3.70 -16.56 30.38
N ALA A 197 2.50 -16.01 30.36
CA ALA A 197 1.44 -16.43 29.48
C ALA A 197 0.76 -15.22 28.86
N MET A 198 0.26 -15.38 27.65
CA MET A 198 -0.50 -14.38 26.94
C MET A 198 -1.64 -15.05 26.20
N VAL A 199 -2.83 -14.46 26.26
CA VAL A 199 -3.97 -14.80 25.41
C VAL A 199 -4.41 -13.54 24.71
N GLY A 200 -4.69 -13.66 23.42
CA GLY A 200 -5.10 -12.54 22.59
C GLY A 200 -6.26 -12.87 21.67
N TYR A 201 -7.01 -11.83 21.37
CA TYR A 201 -8.01 -11.78 20.31
C TYR A 201 -7.71 -10.60 19.41
N GLU A 202 -7.75 -10.85 18.11
CA GLU A 202 -7.54 -9.84 17.07
C GLU A 202 -8.66 -9.92 16.05
N GLU A 203 -9.17 -8.77 15.65
CA GLU A 203 -10.11 -8.63 14.54
C GLU A 203 -9.62 -7.52 13.59
N GLU A 204 -9.65 -7.80 12.29
CA GLU A 204 -9.25 -6.86 11.26
C GLU A 204 -10.33 -6.80 10.17
N THR A 205 -10.64 -5.60 9.71
CA THR A 205 -11.46 -5.35 8.52
C THR A 205 -10.70 -4.46 7.56
N TYR A 206 -10.89 -4.71 6.30
CA TYR A 206 -10.31 -3.96 5.18
C TYR A 206 -11.37 -3.70 4.13
N ASP A 207 -11.51 -2.45 3.71
CA ASP A 207 -12.38 -2.02 2.62
C ASP A 207 -11.57 -1.15 1.66
N TYR A 208 -11.62 -1.49 0.38
CA TYR A 208 -11.04 -0.72 -0.71
C TYR A 208 -12.11 -0.39 -1.72
N ARG A 209 -12.17 0.87 -2.14
CA ARG A 209 -13.04 1.36 -3.21
C ARG A 209 -12.22 2.14 -4.22
N GLU A 210 -12.52 1.91 -5.49
CA GLU A 210 -11.96 2.65 -6.60
C GLU A 210 -13.06 3.11 -7.54
N THR A 211 -12.95 4.33 -8.03
CA THR A 211 -13.78 4.88 -9.09
C THR A 211 -12.87 5.61 -10.08
N ASN A 212 -13.00 5.33 -11.36
CA ASN A 212 -12.36 6.09 -12.40
C ASN A 212 -13.36 6.54 -13.46
N VAL A 213 -13.17 7.75 -13.94
CA VAL A 213 -13.98 8.35 -14.99
C VAL A 213 -13.05 9.00 -16.01
N SER A 214 -13.32 8.75 -17.28
CA SER A 214 -12.55 9.32 -18.38
C SER A 214 -13.48 9.82 -19.47
N LYS A 215 -13.18 10.99 -20.01
CA LYS A 215 -13.87 11.59 -21.15
C LYS A 215 -12.87 12.05 -22.21
N LEU A 216 -13.31 12.08 -23.46
CA LEU A 216 -12.58 12.59 -24.63
C LEU A 216 -13.23 13.89 -25.12
N GLY A 217 -12.52 14.57 -25.99
CA GLY A 217 -13.03 15.75 -26.66
C GLY A 217 -12.96 17.00 -25.80
N LEU A 218 -11.79 17.30 -25.23
CA LEU A 218 -11.53 18.58 -24.60
C LEU A 218 -11.49 19.67 -25.67
N THR A 219 -12.33 20.68 -25.53
CA THR A 219 -12.36 21.82 -26.45
C THR A 219 -11.08 22.67 -26.35
N ASP A 220 -10.51 22.71 -25.16
CA ASP A 220 -9.26 23.40 -24.86
C ASP A 220 -8.51 22.59 -23.78
N ALA A 221 -7.25 22.25 -24.06
CA ALA A 221 -6.39 21.53 -23.11
C ALA A 221 -6.12 22.33 -21.81
N ALA A 222 -6.26 23.66 -21.85
CA ALA A 222 -6.14 24.50 -20.67
C ALA A 222 -7.34 24.35 -19.71
N VAL A 223 -8.49 23.93 -20.24
CA VAL A 223 -9.71 23.65 -19.45
C VAL A 223 -9.93 22.14 -19.43
N ASN A 224 -9.27 21.49 -18.51
CA ASN A 224 -9.15 20.03 -18.48
C ASN A 224 -10.06 19.35 -17.46
N ASP A 225 -11.17 19.94 -17.05
CA ASP A 225 -12.15 19.31 -16.21
C ASP A 225 -13.07 18.35 -16.98
N LEU A 226 -13.66 17.38 -16.28
CA LEU A 226 -14.52 16.37 -16.91
C LEU A 226 -15.70 16.97 -17.67
N ASP A 227 -16.24 18.10 -17.21
CA ASP A 227 -17.36 18.78 -17.87
C ASP A 227 -16.93 19.49 -19.18
N ALA A 228 -15.66 19.84 -19.31
CA ALA A 228 -15.13 20.43 -20.52
C ALA A 228 -14.98 19.41 -21.67
N ALA A 229 -14.98 18.12 -21.37
CA ALA A 229 -14.88 17.05 -22.35
C ALA A 229 -16.28 16.58 -22.79
N THR A 230 -16.49 16.45 -24.09
CA THR A 230 -17.80 16.23 -24.70
C THR A 230 -18.23 14.77 -24.76
N THR A 231 -17.29 13.84 -24.87
CA THR A 231 -17.57 12.43 -25.18
C THR A 231 -17.19 11.52 -24.01
N PRO A 232 -18.12 10.77 -23.41
CA PRO A 232 -17.78 9.73 -22.44
C PRO A 232 -16.85 8.68 -23.08
N TYR A 233 -15.77 8.33 -22.38
CA TYR A 233 -14.81 7.33 -22.87
C TYR A 233 -14.82 6.06 -22.04
N SER A 234 -14.68 6.19 -20.73
CA SER A 234 -14.67 5.05 -19.82
C SER A 234 -15.17 5.47 -18.44
N THR A 235 -15.99 4.64 -17.86
CA THR A 235 -16.35 4.70 -16.45
C THR A 235 -16.17 3.33 -15.85
N ALA A 236 -15.47 3.24 -14.76
CA ALA A 236 -15.29 1.99 -14.03
C ALA A 236 -15.23 2.26 -12.53
N GLY A 237 -15.63 1.27 -11.77
CA GLY A 237 -15.49 1.30 -10.33
C GLY A 237 -15.61 -0.11 -9.77
N TYR A 238 -14.85 -0.39 -8.73
CA TYR A 238 -14.94 -1.65 -8.03
C TYR A 238 -14.62 -1.46 -6.55
N GLY A 239 -15.06 -2.43 -5.76
CA GLY A 239 -14.69 -2.51 -4.35
C GLY A 239 -14.23 -3.91 -4.00
N THR A 240 -13.35 -3.98 -3.03
CA THR A 240 -12.92 -5.25 -2.45
C THR A 240 -12.77 -5.10 -0.95
N GLU A 241 -13.18 -6.14 -0.23
CA GLU A 241 -13.14 -6.14 1.22
C GLU A 241 -12.74 -7.51 1.75
N TYR A 242 -12.13 -7.53 2.91
CA TYR A 242 -11.94 -8.76 3.67
C TYR A 242 -12.04 -8.49 5.17
N ALA A 243 -12.28 -9.56 5.91
CA ALA A 243 -12.22 -9.58 7.35
C ALA A 243 -11.39 -10.78 7.82
N ALA A 244 -10.65 -10.59 8.91
CA ALA A 244 -9.90 -11.64 9.57
C ALA A 244 -10.15 -11.58 11.08
N ARG A 245 -10.17 -12.75 11.72
CA ARG A 245 -10.27 -12.90 13.17
C ARG A 245 -9.26 -13.92 13.65
N SER A 246 -8.69 -13.67 14.80
CA SER A 246 -7.68 -14.56 15.37
C SER A 246 -7.84 -14.65 16.88
N VAL A 247 -7.74 -15.86 17.38
CA VAL A 247 -7.52 -16.13 18.80
C VAL A 247 -6.15 -16.77 18.95
N PHE A 248 -5.32 -16.25 19.82
CA PHE A 248 -3.98 -16.76 19.96
C PHE A 248 -3.51 -16.78 21.42
N GLY A 249 -2.56 -17.64 21.70
CA GLY A 249 -1.95 -17.74 23.01
C GLY A 249 -0.49 -18.12 22.94
N ARG A 250 0.25 -17.68 23.94
CA ARG A 250 1.65 -18.00 24.16
C ARG A 250 1.85 -18.36 25.63
N ALA A 251 2.62 -19.40 25.88
CA ALA A 251 3.10 -19.75 27.21
C ALA A 251 4.62 -19.91 27.16
N ASN A 252 5.31 -19.23 28.05
CA ASN A 252 6.75 -19.37 28.25
C ASN A 252 7.01 -19.88 29.66
N TYR A 253 7.98 -20.78 29.76
CA TYR A 253 8.46 -21.29 31.02
C TYR A 253 9.98 -21.31 31.03
N ALA A 254 10.57 -20.79 32.09
CA ALA A 254 12.01 -20.88 32.30
C ALA A 254 12.30 -21.49 33.68
N TYR A 255 13.15 -22.51 33.68
CA TYR A 255 13.66 -23.14 34.89
C TYR A 255 15.09 -22.75 35.13
N LYS A 256 15.38 -22.11 36.29
CA LYS A 256 16.70 -21.56 36.66
C LYS A 256 17.30 -20.65 35.60
N SER A 257 16.46 -19.98 34.79
CA SER A 257 16.87 -19.22 33.61
C SER A 257 17.76 -20.01 32.62
N ARG A 258 17.80 -21.33 32.74
CA ARG A 258 18.69 -22.24 32.01
C ARG A 258 17.93 -23.06 30.96
N TYR A 259 16.80 -23.68 31.34
CA TYR A 259 15.93 -24.40 30.44
C TYR A 259 14.73 -23.55 30.09
N LEU A 260 14.53 -23.31 28.82
CA LEU A 260 13.53 -22.39 28.29
C LEU A 260 12.58 -23.17 27.39
N LEU A 261 11.28 -23.04 27.63
CA LEU A 261 10.24 -23.62 26.80
C LEU A 261 9.28 -22.53 26.39
N GLU A 262 8.85 -22.58 25.14
CA GLU A 262 7.81 -21.71 24.61
C GLU A 262 6.81 -22.53 23.80
N PHE A 263 5.54 -22.29 24.01
CA PHE A 263 4.45 -22.82 23.23
C PHE A 263 3.59 -21.67 22.70
N ASN A 264 3.27 -21.69 21.42
CA ASN A 264 2.35 -20.76 20.80
C ASN A 264 1.27 -21.54 20.06
N LEU A 265 0.05 -21.03 20.14
CA LEU A 265 -1.07 -21.49 19.33
C LEU A 265 -1.78 -20.26 18.75
N ARG A 266 -2.02 -20.28 17.44
CA ARG A 266 -2.83 -19.28 16.75
C ARG A 266 -3.94 -19.99 15.99
N TYR A 267 -5.17 -19.51 16.16
CA TYR A 267 -6.35 -19.98 15.44
C TYR A 267 -6.91 -18.82 14.66
N ASP A 268 -6.68 -18.84 13.35
CA ASP A 268 -6.95 -17.72 12.46
C ASP A 268 -8.10 -18.07 11.52
N GLY A 269 -9.04 -17.12 11.37
CA GLY A 269 -10.10 -17.14 10.39
C GLY A 269 -9.95 -16.00 9.38
N SER A 270 -10.16 -16.29 8.09
CA SER A 270 -10.09 -15.29 7.02
C SER A 270 -11.27 -15.45 6.06
N SER A 271 -11.92 -14.33 5.72
CA SER A 271 -12.98 -14.28 4.72
C SER A 271 -12.53 -14.58 3.30
N ARG A 272 -11.21 -14.64 3.06
CA ARG A 272 -10.62 -15.02 1.77
C ARG A 272 -10.83 -16.49 1.41
N PHE A 273 -11.21 -17.30 2.40
CA PHE A 273 -11.53 -18.71 2.21
C PHE A 273 -13.05 -18.95 2.30
N SER A 274 -13.49 -20.03 1.70
CA SER A 274 -14.89 -20.46 1.81
C SER A 274 -15.30 -20.69 3.25
N PRO A 275 -16.60 -20.59 3.60
CA PRO A 275 -17.07 -20.75 4.97
C PRO A 275 -16.55 -22.00 5.68
N ASP A 276 -16.45 -23.13 4.99
CA ASP A 276 -16.05 -24.42 5.54
C ASP A 276 -14.53 -24.52 5.84
N TYR A 277 -13.71 -23.66 5.20
CA TYR A 277 -12.25 -23.70 5.28
C TYR A 277 -11.64 -22.41 5.82
N ARG A 278 -12.45 -21.52 6.40
CA ARG A 278 -12.00 -20.21 6.89
C ARG A 278 -11.00 -20.27 8.02
N TRP A 279 -11.07 -21.32 8.83
CA TRP A 279 -10.34 -21.39 10.08
C TRP A 279 -9.18 -22.37 10.01
N GLY A 280 -8.02 -21.95 10.50
CA GLY A 280 -6.81 -22.76 10.56
C GLY A 280 -6.11 -22.64 11.91
N ALA A 281 -5.58 -23.76 12.42
CA ALA A 281 -4.79 -23.80 13.63
C ALA A 281 -3.29 -23.87 13.29
N PHE A 282 -2.49 -23.03 13.94
CA PHE A 282 -1.06 -22.87 13.71
C PHE A 282 -0.29 -22.97 15.03
N PRO A 283 -0.03 -24.20 15.51
CA PRO A 283 0.78 -24.43 16.68
C PRO A 283 2.26 -24.28 16.40
N SER A 284 3.02 -23.80 17.38
CA SER A 284 4.46 -23.86 17.39
C SER A 284 5.03 -24.11 18.78
N PHE A 285 6.18 -24.75 18.84
CA PHE A 285 6.88 -25.08 20.06
C PHE A 285 8.38 -24.77 19.89
N SER A 286 9.01 -24.22 20.93
CA SER A 286 10.46 -24.06 20.97
C SER A 286 11.01 -24.43 22.33
N ALA A 287 12.24 -24.98 22.32
CA ALA A 287 13.01 -25.29 23.51
C ALA A 287 14.40 -24.66 23.39
N GLY A 288 14.90 -24.16 24.51
CA GLY A 288 16.24 -23.56 24.59
C GLY A 288 16.98 -24.04 25.84
N TRP A 289 18.25 -24.34 25.68
CA TRP A 289 19.12 -24.72 26.77
C TRP A 289 20.34 -23.81 26.81
N ARG A 290 20.52 -23.09 27.92
CA ARG A 290 21.69 -22.27 28.17
C ARG A 290 22.75 -23.13 28.81
N MET A 291 23.57 -23.79 27.99
CA MET A 291 24.59 -24.74 28.42
C MET A 291 25.69 -24.07 29.24
N ASN A 292 26.00 -22.80 28.96
CA ASN A 292 26.99 -22.03 29.73
C ASN A 292 26.60 -21.84 31.21
N GLU A 293 25.32 -22.00 31.55
CA GLU A 293 24.83 -21.90 32.93
C GLU A 293 24.96 -23.24 33.69
N GLU A 294 25.38 -24.31 33.03
CA GLU A 294 25.59 -25.61 33.67
C GLU A 294 26.84 -25.58 34.53
N LEU A 295 26.75 -26.23 35.70
CA LEU A 295 27.85 -26.26 36.68
C LEU A 295 29.16 -26.81 36.09
N TRP A 296 29.09 -27.75 35.16
CA TRP A 296 30.24 -28.39 34.52
C TRP A 296 30.89 -27.51 33.42
N LEU A 297 30.19 -26.50 32.90
CA LEU A 297 30.76 -25.52 31.96
C LEU A 297 31.15 -24.19 32.61
N LYS A 298 30.71 -23.88 33.81
CA LYS A 298 31.10 -22.66 34.55
C LYS A 298 32.61 -22.45 34.69
N PRO A 299 33.43 -23.49 34.86
CA PRO A 299 34.89 -23.32 34.95
C PRO A 299 35.55 -22.86 33.64
N VAL A 300 34.85 -22.96 32.50
CA VAL A 300 35.38 -22.61 31.17
C VAL A 300 35.16 -21.10 30.93
N GLN A 301 36.08 -20.26 31.44
CA GLN A 301 35.97 -18.81 31.51
C GLN A 301 35.82 -18.13 30.13
N TRP A 302 36.39 -18.70 29.08
CA TRP A 302 36.27 -18.16 27.72
C TRP A 302 34.91 -18.40 27.08
N LEU A 303 34.12 -19.33 27.61
CA LEU A 303 32.79 -19.66 27.10
C LEU A 303 31.70 -18.83 27.81
N THR A 304 31.52 -17.61 27.37
CA THR A 304 30.57 -16.67 28.00
C THR A 304 29.12 -16.94 27.62
N ASN A 305 28.86 -17.50 26.46
CA ASN A 305 27.49 -17.80 26.00
C ASN A 305 27.48 -19.04 25.08
N LEU A 306 26.79 -20.08 25.53
CA LEU A 306 26.49 -21.27 24.72
C LEU A 306 25.02 -21.64 24.91
N LYS A 307 24.20 -21.45 23.86
CA LYS A 307 22.78 -21.77 23.89
C LYS A 307 22.41 -22.70 22.75
N LEU A 308 21.85 -23.85 23.07
CA LEU A 308 21.21 -24.74 22.12
C LEU A 308 19.72 -24.35 21.99
N ARG A 309 19.17 -24.37 20.76
CA ARG A 309 17.77 -24.12 20.50
C ARG A 309 17.21 -25.12 19.49
N ALA A 310 15.97 -25.54 19.71
CA ALA A 310 15.19 -26.32 18.77
C ALA A 310 13.78 -25.72 18.67
N SER A 311 13.21 -25.69 17.48
CA SER A 311 11.86 -25.20 17.28
C SER A 311 11.15 -25.98 16.17
N TRP A 312 9.85 -26.08 16.32
CA TRP A 312 8.96 -26.64 15.32
C TRP A 312 7.68 -25.78 15.25
N GLY A 313 7.09 -25.65 14.07
CA GLY A 313 5.85 -24.92 13.94
C GLY A 313 5.16 -25.18 12.59
N LYS A 314 3.83 -25.01 12.61
CA LYS A 314 2.98 -24.99 11.43
C LYS A 314 2.61 -23.55 11.10
N LEU A 315 2.78 -23.15 9.84
CA LEU A 315 2.44 -21.83 9.34
C LEU A 315 1.30 -21.92 8.35
N GLY A 316 0.53 -20.85 8.21
CA GLY A 316 -0.52 -20.66 7.21
C GLY A 316 -0.18 -19.52 6.27
N ASN A 317 -0.79 -19.55 5.09
CA ASN A 317 -0.75 -18.48 4.12
C ASN A 317 -2.16 -18.18 3.63
N ASN A 318 -2.56 -16.90 3.68
CA ASN A 318 -3.84 -16.40 3.16
C ASN A 318 -3.66 -15.40 2.01
N ALA A 319 -2.51 -15.42 1.33
CA ALA A 319 -2.19 -14.55 0.19
C ALA A 319 -2.90 -15.03 -1.09
N ILE A 320 -4.23 -15.05 -1.05
CA ILE A 320 -5.12 -15.29 -2.18
C ILE A 320 -6.05 -14.09 -2.36
N GLY A 321 -6.76 -14.00 -3.49
CA GLY A 321 -7.76 -12.95 -3.72
C GLY A 321 -8.92 -13.03 -2.73
N ASN A 322 -9.59 -11.90 -2.51
CA ASN A 322 -10.63 -11.81 -1.49
C ASN A 322 -11.87 -12.68 -1.79
N TYR A 323 -12.09 -13.03 -3.05
CA TYR A 323 -13.27 -13.76 -3.52
C TYR A 323 -12.93 -14.98 -4.38
N ASP A 324 -11.67 -15.43 -4.44
CA ASP A 324 -11.21 -16.54 -5.30
C ASP A 324 -11.91 -17.87 -5.02
N TRP A 325 -12.54 -18.02 -3.85
CA TRP A 325 -13.32 -19.20 -3.51
C TRP A 325 -14.73 -19.21 -4.12
N GLN A 326 -15.17 -18.10 -4.72
CA GLN A 326 -16.48 -17.98 -5.35
C GLN A 326 -16.38 -18.27 -6.84
N SER A 327 -17.32 -19.02 -7.37
CA SER A 327 -17.50 -19.12 -8.82
C SER A 327 -18.11 -17.82 -9.32
N VAL A 328 -17.42 -17.14 -10.22
CA VAL A 328 -17.89 -15.92 -10.84
C VAL A 328 -18.19 -16.14 -12.30
N TYR A 329 -19.23 -15.50 -12.80
CA TYR A 329 -19.56 -15.44 -14.22
C TYR A 329 -19.02 -14.12 -14.78
N SER A 330 -18.46 -14.18 -15.97
CA SER A 330 -18.08 -12.99 -16.74
C SER A 330 -18.92 -12.91 -18.00
N ALA A 331 -19.42 -11.72 -18.31
CA ALA A 331 -20.07 -11.48 -19.59
C ALA A 331 -19.06 -11.68 -20.73
N ALA A 332 -19.40 -12.48 -21.71
CA ALA A 332 -18.60 -12.71 -22.90
C ALA A 332 -19.46 -12.55 -24.16
N ASN A 333 -18.85 -11.99 -25.19
CA ASN A 333 -19.49 -11.96 -26.50
C ASN A 333 -19.12 -13.24 -27.25
N TYR A 334 -20.10 -13.91 -27.76
CA TYR A 334 -19.92 -15.09 -28.61
C TYR A 334 -20.67 -14.98 -29.95
N SER A 335 -20.14 -15.59 -30.95
CA SER A 335 -20.77 -15.59 -32.30
C SER A 335 -21.77 -16.71 -32.41
N THR A 336 -23.01 -16.37 -32.78
CA THR A 336 -24.07 -17.33 -33.11
C THR A 336 -24.15 -17.61 -34.61
N GLY A 337 -23.09 -17.28 -35.37
CA GLY A 337 -23.00 -17.50 -36.81
C GLY A 337 -23.44 -16.32 -37.67
N GLN A 338 -24.26 -15.41 -37.15
CA GLN A 338 -24.71 -14.19 -37.86
C GLN A 338 -24.60 -12.91 -37.05
N ALA A 339 -24.40 -13.00 -35.76
CA ALA A 339 -24.28 -11.83 -34.89
C ALA A 339 -23.42 -12.13 -33.66
N LEU A 340 -22.80 -11.10 -33.10
CA LEU A 340 -22.20 -11.17 -31.79
C LEU A 340 -23.31 -11.02 -30.74
N THR A 341 -23.42 -11.98 -29.86
CA THR A 341 -24.40 -12.00 -28.77
C THR A 341 -23.66 -11.95 -27.43
N SER A 342 -24.10 -11.09 -26.51
CA SER A 342 -23.59 -11.09 -25.15
C SER A 342 -24.29 -12.18 -24.34
N GLY A 343 -23.52 -12.98 -23.62
CA GLY A 343 -24.01 -14.01 -22.71
C GLY A 343 -23.21 -14.02 -21.41
N ILE A 344 -23.71 -14.71 -20.41
CA ILE A 344 -23.12 -14.88 -19.09
C ILE A 344 -22.62 -16.32 -18.96
#